data_a3022418c6c8e50d483890f28d996588
#
_entry.id   a3022418c6c8e50d483890f28d996588
#
_cell.length_a   1.000
_cell.length_b   1.000
_cell.length_c   1.000
_cell.angle_alpha   90.00
_cell.angle_beta   90.00
_cell.angle_gamma   90.00
#
_symmetry.space_group_name_H-M   'P 1'
#
loop_
_entity.id
_entity.type
_entity.pdbx_description
1 polymer ?
#
loop_
_entity_poly.entity_id
_entity_poly.type
_entity_poly.pdbx_seq_one_letter_code
_entity_poly.pdbx_strand_id
1 'polypeptide(L)'
;MRSHKPLLITAGLLAALVLSGCTSTPDAAPSVAASATATDVPAPDSTASATPTTAPIDPTCENIIPKSTADDFKSLGWTYQEEPFRIGATALDEGIQCKWGDAKVASDRVQIFGWAPIDDATAQQAEKDLVASGWKLERDATGDYVTENPDWLGGRGADGYGLTYLFGDGWVKFADTRQSLLLVETPQ
;
A
#
# COMPACT_ATOMS: atom_id res chain seq x y z
N MET A 1 26.82 13.31 43.23
CA MET A 1 28.18 13.56 42.71
C MET A 1 28.10 13.88 41.27
N ARG A 2 28.57 15.05 40.92
CA ARG A 2 28.55 15.67 39.59
C ARG A 2 29.59 14.98 38.69
N SER A 3 29.26 14.74 37.41
CA SER A 3 30.30 14.74 36.37
C SER A 3 29.69 15.22 35.07
N HIS A 4 29.97 16.47 34.76
CA HIS A 4 29.82 17.09 33.44
C HIS A 4 31.06 16.77 32.62
N LYS A 5 30.90 16.43 31.34
CA LYS A 5 31.97 16.54 30.35
C LYS A 5 31.46 17.22 29.08
N PRO A 6 32.27 18.07 28.47
CA PRO A 6 31.83 19.07 27.51
C PRO A 6 32.00 18.68 26.04
N LEU A 7 31.15 19.22 25.24
CA LEU A 7 31.27 19.95 23.98
C LEU A 7 32.55 19.78 23.17
N LEU A 8 32.43 19.27 21.97
CA LEU A 8 33.35 19.60 20.86
C LEU A 8 32.54 19.91 19.61
N ILE A 9 32.58 21.20 19.27
CA ILE A 9 32.12 21.78 18.02
C ILE A 9 33.23 21.56 16.98
N THR A 10 32.90 21.01 15.82
CA THR A 10 33.74 21.08 14.63
C THR A 10 32.91 21.63 13.47
N ALA A 11 33.24 22.84 13.10
CA ALA A 11 32.81 23.50 11.87
C ALA A 11 33.77 23.12 10.73
N GLY A 12 33.30 23.09 9.53
CA GLY A 12 34.08 22.99 8.28
C GLY A 12 33.23 22.34 7.20
N LEU A 13 33.04 22.83 6.08
CA LEU A 13 33.62 23.72 5.11
C LEU A 13 32.75 23.60 3.84
N LEU A 14 32.42 24.72 3.25
CA LEU A 14 31.77 24.88 1.93
C LEU A 14 32.57 24.21 0.81
N ALA A 15 31.87 23.62 -0.17
CA ALA A 15 32.34 23.51 -1.54
C ALA A 15 31.18 23.71 -2.52
N ALA A 16 31.16 24.87 -3.16
CA ALA A 16 30.32 25.17 -4.31
C ALA A 16 30.97 24.60 -5.57
N LEU A 17 30.20 23.89 -6.38
CA LEU A 17 30.59 23.56 -7.77
C LEU A 17 29.46 23.98 -8.70
N VAL A 18 29.74 25.04 -9.42
CA VAL A 18 28.98 25.54 -10.57
C VAL A 18 29.50 24.80 -11.80
N LEU A 19 28.64 24.21 -12.60
CA LEU A 19 28.96 23.83 -13.98
C LEU A 19 27.82 24.20 -14.92
N SER A 20 28.22 25.07 -15.82
CA SER A 20 27.57 25.70 -16.96
C SER A 20 27.09 24.68 -18.02
N GLY A 21 25.94 24.90 -18.57
CA GLY A 21 25.59 25.24 -19.94
C GLY A 21 25.84 24.21 -21.05
N CYS A 22 24.72 23.89 -21.75
CA CYS A 22 24.73 23.78 -23.21
C CYS A 22 23.30 23.96 -23.73
N THR A 23 23.10 25.09 -24.40
CA THR A 23 22.00 25.41 -25.30
C THR A 23 22.18 24.65 -26.60
N SER A 24 21.16 23.93 -27.06
CA SER A 24 21.07 23.42 -28.43
C SER A 24 19.77 23.91 -29.06
N THR A 25 19.89 24.73 -30.06
CA THR A 25 18.87 25.29 -30.94
C THR A 25 18.33 24.19 -31.89
N PRO A 26 17.02 24.08 -32.14
CA PRO A 26 16.52 23.22 -33.22
C PRO A 26 16.54 23.92 -34.55
N ASP A 27 17.10 23.23 -35.53
CA ASP A 27 17.15 23.57 -36.94
C ASP A 27 15.78 23.28 -37.59
N ALA A 28 15.34 24.22 -38.44
CA ALA A 28 14.08 24.12 -39.14
C ALA A 28 14.28 23.42 -40.49
N ALA A 29 13.52 22.41 -40.80
CA ALA A 29 13.48 21.77 -42.13
C ALA A 29 12.06 21.90 -42.75
N PRO A 30 11.98 21.99 -44.07
CA PRO A 30 10.86 22.58 -44.79
C PRO A 30 9.69 21.60 -45.01
N SER A 31 8.49 22.20 -45.01
CA SER A 31 7.20 21.64 -45.34
C SER A 31 7.15 21.26 -46.84
N VAL A 32 6.85 19.99 -47.13
CA VAL A 32 6.35 19.58 -48.46
C VAL A 32 4.89 19.15 -48.32
N ALA A 33 4.04 19.95 -48.94
CA ALA A 33 2.62 19.66 -49.08
C ALA A 33 2.46 18.53 -50.12
N ALA A 34 1.93 17.40 -49.68
CA ALA A 34 1.38 16.37 -50.58
C ALA A 34 -0.14 16.35 -50.44
N SER A 35 -0.81 16.82 -51.50
CA SER A 35 -2.24 16.63 -51.69
C SER A 35 -2.51 15.12 -51.91
N ALA A 36 -3.24 14.49 -51.02
CA ALA A 36 -3.77 13.17 -51.19
C ALA A 36 -5.30 13.23 -51.17
N THR A 37 -5.88 12.84 -52.29
CA THR A 37 -7.29 12.67 -52.59
C THR A 37 -7.93 11.72 -51.60
N ALA A 38 -8.98 12.16 -50.93
CA ALA A 38 -9.74 11.31 -50.00
C ALA A 38 -10.59 10.33 -50.81
N THR A 39 -10.26 9.04 -50.69
CA THR A 39 -11.15 7.95 -51.06
C THR A 39 -11.95 7.56 -49.81
N ASP A 40 -13.25 7.76 -49.92
CA ASP A 40 -14.22 7.41 -48.89
C ASP A 40 -14.29 5.88 -48.76
N VAL A 41 -13.70 5.31 -47.70
CA VAL A 41 -13.85 3.91 -47.34
C VAL A 41 -14.81 3.88 -46.14
N PRO A 42 -15.93 3.14 -46.22
CA PRO A 42 -16.81 3.02 -45.05
C PRO A 42 -16.09 2.37 -43.89
N ALA A 43 -16.09 3.00 -42.73
CA ALA A 43 -15.54 2.47 -41.52
C ALA A 43 -16.25 1.17 -41.12
N PRO A 44 -15.51 0.12 -40.75
CA PRO A 44 -16.12 -1.06 -40.14
C PRO A 44 -16.74 -0.67 -38.82
N ASP A 45 -18.00 -1.05 -38.65
CA ASP A 45 -18.77 -0.92 -37.41
C ASP A 45 -17.98 -1.63 -36.28
N SER A 46 -17.29 -0.85 -35.45
CA SER A 46 -16.63 -1.37 -34.27
C SER A 46 -17.70 -1.74 -33.25
N THR A 47 -18.16 -2.98 -33.33
CA THR A 47 -18.91 -3.57 -32.23
C THR A 47 -17.97 -3.59 -31.01
N ALA A 48 -18.13 -2.62 -30.13
CA ALA A 48 -17.46 -2.59 -28.86
C ALA A 48 -17.90 -3.84 -28.08
N SER A 49 -17.00 -4.83 -28.03
CA SER A 49 -17.16 -6.00 -27.17
C SER A 49 -17.15 -5.47 -25.74
N ALA A 50 -18.33 -5.42 -25.10
CA ALA A 50 -18.43 -5.10 -23.70
C ALA A 50 -17.63 -6.15 -22.93
N THR A 51 -16.51 -5.76 -22.33
CA THR A 51 -15.79 -6.59 -21.35
C THR A 51 -16.78 -6.91 -20.24
N PRO A 52 -17.00 -8.19 -19.88
CA PRO A 52 -17.88 -8.51 -18.77
C PRO A 52 -17.31 -7.85 -17.52
N THR A 53 -18.01 -6.86 -16.98
CA THR A 53 -17.73 -6.31 -15.65
C THR A 53 -18.16 -7.37 -14.66
N THR A 54 -17.22 -8.14 -14.13
CA THR A 54 -17.47 -9.02 -12.99
C THR A 54 -17.93 -8.14 -11.82
N ALA A 55 -19.06 -8.47 -11.21
CA ALA A 55 -19.53 -7.76 -10.03
C ALA A 55 -18.45 -7.83 -8.94
N PRO A 56 -18.26 -6.77 -8.13
CA PRO A 56 -17.37 -6.82 -6.99
C PRO A 56 -17.73 -8.01 -6.09
N ILE A 57 -16.73 -8.75 -5.66
CA ILE A 57 -16.89 -9.87 -4.74
C ILE A 57 -16.70 -9.33 -3.33
N ASP A 58 -17.65 -9.60 -2.44
CA ASP A 58 -17.56 -9.17 -1.05
C ASP A 58 -16.33 -9.80 -0.37
N PRO A 59 -15.54 -9.02 0.38
CA PRO A 59 -14.38 -9.54 1.09
C PRO A 59 -14.82 -10.48 2.22
N THR A 60 -14.11 -11.59 2.35
CA THR A 60 -14.27 -12.57 3.44
C THR A 60 -12.91 -12.95 3.99
N CYS A 61 -12.84 -13.49 5.21
CA CYS A 61 -11.57 -13.94 5.78
C CYS A 61 -10.87 -15.05 4.98
N GLU A 62 -11.56 -15.69 4.06
CA GLU A 62 -11.02 -16.76 3.24
C GLU A 62 -10.62 -16.32 1.83
N ASN A 63 -11.15 -15.18 1.33
CA ASN A 63 -10.84 -14.72 -0.01
C ASN A 63 -9.95 -13.47 -0.07
N ILE A 64 -9.59 -12.89 1.09
CA ILE A 64 -8.57 -11.83 1.19
C ILE A 64 -7.15 -12.37 1.40
N ILE A 65 -7.00 -13.70 1.49
CA ILE A 65 -5.71 -14.40 1.55
C ILE A 65 -5.74 -15.59 0.59
N PRO A 66 -4.58 -16.12 0.16
CA PRO A 66 -4.54 -17.30 -0.70
C PRO A 66 -5.34 -18.46 -0.08
N LYS A 67 -6.14 -19.12 -0.90
CA LYS A 67 -6.93 -20.29 -0.42
C LYS A 67 -6.05 -21.34 0.27
N SER A 68 -4.85 -21.58 -0.22
CA SER A 68 -3.89 -22.51 0.41
C SER A 68 -3.55 -22.09 1.83
N THR A 69 -3.36 -20.79 2.08
CA THR A 69 -3.06 -20.26 3.41
C THR A 69 -4.25 -20.45 4.36
N ALA A 70 -5.47 -20.18 3.89
CA ALA A 70 -6.67 -20.42 4.67
C ALA A 70 -6.87 -21.92 4.99
N ASP A 71 -6.61 -22.81 4.03
CA ASP A 71 -6.67 -24.25 4.22
C ASP A 71 -5.60 -24.74 5.21
N ASP A 72 -4.39 -24.21 5.15
CA ASP A 72 -3.30 -24.51 6.09
C ASP A 72 -3.68 -24.11 7.53
N PHE A 73 -4.23 -22.91 7.74
CA PHE A 73 -4.71 -22.48 9.05
C PHE A 73 -5.80 -23.41 9.59
N LYS A 74 -6.78 -23.79 8.77
CA LYS A 74 -7.82 -24.75 9.16
C LYS A 74 -7.24 -26.11 9.51
N SER A 75 -6.22 -26.59 8.79
CA SER A 75 -5.53 -27.86 9.06
C SER A 75 -4.83 -27.86 10.43
N LEU A 76 -4.36 -26.69 10.88
CA LEU A 76 -3.80 -26.46 12.21
C LEU A 76 -4.88 -26.35 13.32
N GLY A 77 -6.15 -26.39 12.96
CA GLY A 77 -7.27 -26.20 13.89
C GLY A 77 -7.55 -24.72 14.21
N TRP A 78 -6.98 -23.80 13.44
CA TRP A 78 -7.25 -22.38 13.60
C TRP A 78 -8.61 -22.00 13.02
N THR A 79 -9.20 -20.98 13.63
CA THR A 79 -10.41 -20.30 13.18
C THR A 79 -10.12 -18.81 13.05
N TYR A 80 -11.07 -18.05 12.53
CA TYR A 80 -10.94 -16.59 12.44
C TYR A 80 -12.06 -15.88 13.19
N GLN A 81 -11.76 -14.63 13.55
CA GLN A 81 -12.72 -13.62 13.97
C GLN A 81 -12.75 -12.53 12.91
N GLU A 82 -13.97 -12.20 12.46
CA GLU A 82 -14.22 -11.08 11.57
C GLU A 82 -14.43 -9.81 12.38
N GLU A 83 -13.83 -8.72 11.92
CA GLU A 83 -14.00 -7.39 12.49
C GLU A 83 -14.19 -6.37 11.34
N PRO A 84 -14.93 -5.27 11.56
CA PRO A 84 -14.97 -4.17 10.60
C PRO A 84 -13.56 -3.65 10.32
N PHE A 85 -13.25 -3.38 9.05
CA PHE A 85 -11.94 -2.81 8.70
C PHE A 85 -11.80 -1.40 9.29
N ARG A 86 -10.66 -1.14 9.91
CA ARG A 86 -10.38 0.16 10.52
C ARG A 86 -8.98 0.64 10.19
N ILE A 87 -8.85 1.96 9.98
CA ILE A 87 -7.58 2.67 9.91
C ILE A 87 -7.60 3.66 11.08
N GLY A 88 -6.94 3.31 12.17
CA GLY A 88 -7.05 4.09 13.40
C GLY A 88 -8.51 4.23 13.86
N ALA A 89 -9.04 5.45 13.87
CA ALA A 89 -10.42 5.74 14.25
C ALA A 89 -11.43 5.58 13.07
N THR A 90 -10.95 5.58 11.82
CA THR A 90 -11.77 5.53 10.61
C THR A 90 -12.21 4.09 10.34
N ALA A 91 -13.51 3.85 10.22
CA ALA A 91 -14.07 2.58 9.76
C ALA A 91 -14.34 2.62 8.25
N LEU A 92 -14.12 1.51 7.56
CA LEU A 92 -14.44 1.33 6.14
C LEU A 92 -15.49 0.21 6.03
N ASP A 93 -16.71 0.58 5.68
CA ASP A 93 -17.89 -0.31 5.76
C ASP A 93 -17.82 -1.49 4.76
N GLU A 94 -17.12 -1.32 3.62
CA GLU A 94 -16.96 -2.35 2.60
C GLU A 94 -15.69 -3.20 2.79
N GLY A 95 -14.99 -3.02 3.91
CA GLY A 95 -13.77 -3.73 4.24
C GLY A 95 -13.94 -4.72 5.37
N ILE A 96 -12.99 -5.65 5.45
CA ILE A 96 -12.95 -6.70 6.47
C ILE A 96 -11.55 -6.79 7.10
N GLN A 97 -11.50 -7.04 8.39
CA GLN A 97 -10.30 -7.42 9.11
C GLN A 97 -10.50 -8.77 9.76
N CYS A 98 -9.52 -9.65 9.64
CA CYS A 98 -9.60 -11.04 10.06
C CYS A 98 -8.43 -11.38 10.98
N LYS A 99 -8.76 -11.94 12.13
CA LYS A 99 -7.78 -12.44 13.10
C LYS A 99 -7.84 -13.94 13.15
N TRP A 100 -6.85 -14.61 12.56
CA TRP A 100 -6.72 -16.06 12.56
C TRP A 100 -5.94 -16.53 13.78
N GLY A 101 -6.37 -17.62 14.42
CA GLY A 101 -5.69 -18.21 15.56
C GLY A 101 -6.38 -19.44 16.12
N ASP A 102 -5.74 -20.10 17.07
CA ASP A 102 -6.34 -21.22 17.79
C ASP A 102 -7.25 -20.70 18.91
N ALA A 103 -8.56 -20.73 18.69
CA ALA A 103 -9.55 -20.27 19.67
C ALA A 103 -9.61 -21.10 20.96
N LYS A 104 -8.98 -22.29 20.99
CA LYS A 104 -8.95 -23.18 22.16
C LYS A 104 -7.81 -22.87 23.10
N VAL A 105 -6.83 -22.09 22.65
CA VAL A 105 -5.61 -21.77 23.39
C VAL A 105 -5.53 -20.26 23.57
N ALA A 106 -5.50 -19.80 24.82
CA ALA A 106 -5.20 -18.40 25.10
C ALA A 106 -3.72 -18.14 24.77
N SER A 107 -3.45 -17.60 23.60
CA SER A 107 -2.11 -17.28 23.15
C SER A 107 -2.11 -15.99 22.30
N ASP A 108 -0.95 -15.39 22.17
CA ASP A 108 -0.65 -14.26 21.28
C ASP A 108 -0.30 -14.70 19.85
N ARG A 109 -0.37 -16.02 19.58
CA ARG A 109 -0.11 -16.60 18.25
C ARG A 109 -1.32 -16.40 17.36
N VAL A 110 -1.38 -15.23 16.75
CA VAL A 110 -2.42 -14.85 15.80
C VAL A 110 -1.78 -14.30 14.52
N GLN A 111 -2.53 -14.38 13.43
CA GLN A 111 -2.20 -13.71 12.16
C GLN A 111 -3.35 -12.77 11.83
N ILE A 112 -3.01 -11.54 11.47
CA ILE A 112 -4.01 -10.52 11.16
C ILE A 112 -3.88 -10.15 9.69
N PHE A 113 -5.01 -10.15 8.99
CA PHE A 113 -5.12 -9.72 7.60
C PHE A 113 -6.34 -8.84 7.44
N GLY A 114 -6.24 -7.84 6.59
CA GLY A 114 -7.37 -6.99 6.26
C GLY A 114 -7.28 -6.44 4.85
N TRP A 115 -8.43 -6.22 4.26
CA TRP A 115 -8.58 -5.60 2.95
C TRP A 115 -9.81 -4.70 2.93
N ALA A 116 -9.72 -3.54 2.29
CA ALA A 116 -10.85 -2.67 2.04
C ALA A 116 -10.67 -1.89 0.73
N PRO A 117 -11.74 -1.59 0.00
CA PRO A 117 -11.73 -0.52 -0.98
C PRO A 117 -11.64 0.83 -0.26
N ILE A 118 -10.96 1.80 -0.87
CA ILE A 118 -10.81 3.15 -0.31
C ILE A 118 -10.61 4.15 -1.43
N ASP A 119 -11.22 5.31 -1.32
CA ASP A 119 -10.97 6.42 -2.24
C ASP A 119 -9.71 7.21 -1.85
N ASP A 120 -9.12 7.91 -2.81
CA ASP A 120 -7.87 8.66 -2.63
C ASP A 120 -7.93 9.71 -1.52
N ALA A 121 -9.06 10.39 -1.35
CA ALA A 121 -9.19 11.44 -0.36
C ALA A 121 -9.21 10.85 1.06
N THR A 122 -9.94 9.75 1.24
CA THR A 122 -10.00 9.00 2.50
C THR A 122 -8.66 8.36 2.81
N ALA A 123 -7.96 7.78 1.81
CA ALA A 123 -6.63 7.19 1.96
C ALA A 123 -5.62 8.24 2.44
N GLN A 124 -5.51 9.38 1.76
CA GLN A 124 -4.61 10.47 2.14
C GLN A 124 -4.90 11.03 3.53
N GLN A 125 -6.17 11.12 3.92
CA GLN A 125 -6.51 11.58 5.27
C GLN A 125 -6.10 10.54 6.31
N ALA A 126 -6.39 9.26 6.08
CA ALA A 126 -6.03 8.17 6.99
C ALA A 126 -4.51 8.06 7.19
N GLU A 127 -3.73 8.17 6.11
CA GLU A 127 -2.25 8.22 6.20
C GLU A 127 -1.77 9.38 7.08
N LYS A 128 -2.31 10.59 6.87
CA LYS A 128 -1.94 11.77 7.66
C LYS A 128 -2.26 11.57 9.14
N ASP A 129 -3.41 11.00 9.45
CA ASP A 129 -3.85 10.77 10.83
C ASP A 129 -2.99 9.72 11.53
N LEU A 130 -2.63 8.63 10.83
CA LEU A 130 -1.69 7.63 11.33
C LEU A 130 -0.32 8.24 11.62
N VAL A 131 0.23 8.99 10.67
CA VAL A 131 1.55 9.66 10.84
C VAL A 131 1.51 10.68 11.98
N ALA A 132 0.44 11.44 12.09
CA ALA A 132 0.25 12.38 13.20
C ALA A 132 0.16 11.67 14.56
N SER A 133 -0.31 10.41 14.56
CA SER A 133 -0.34 9.53 15.74
C SER A 133 1.00 8.83 16.02
N GLY A 134 2.03 9.10 15.22
CA GLY A 134 3.40 8.60 15.44
C GLY A 134 3.77 7.36 14.63
N TRP A 135 2.89 6.86 13.75
CA TRP A 135 3.22 5.79 12.80
C TRP A 135 4.29 6.24 11.82
N LYS A 136 4.99 5.31 11.21
CA LYS A 136 6.05 5.58 10.23
C LYS A 136 5.51 5.36 8.82
N LEU A 137 5.74 6.34 7.94
CA LEU A 137 5.40 6.26 6.53
C LEU A 137 6.65 5.94 5.72
N GLU A 138 6.56 4.91 4.88
CA GLU A 138 7.55 4.52 3.89
C GLU A 138 6.87 4.38 2.53
N ARG A 139 7.55 4.81 1.45
CA ARG A 139 7.02 4.77 0.09
C ARG A 139 7.91 3.97 -0.82
N ASP A 140 7.32 3.12 -1.64
CA ASP A 140 8.00 2.44 -2.72
C ASP A 140 7.11 2.30 -3.97
N ALA A 141 7.54 1.52 -4.95
CA ALA A 141 6.79 1.33 -6.20
C ALA A 141 5.48 0.54 -6.03
N THR A 142 5.28 -0.12 -4.90
CA THR A 142 4.07 -0.90 -4.58
C THR A 142 2.98 -0.02 -3.98
N GLY A 143 3.36 1.03 -3.24
CA GLY A 143 2.44 1.94 -2.58
C GLY A 143 3.04 2.58 -1.32
N ASP A 144 2.15 3.13 -0.51
CA ASP A 144 2.49 3.81 0.74
C ASP A 144 2.29 2.86 1.92
N TYR A 145 3.39 2.47 2.58
CA TYR A 145 3.37 1.66 3.79
C TYR A 145 3.31 2.55 5.02
N VAL A 146 2.33 2.33 5.88
CA VAL A 146 2.24 3.00 7.18
C VAL A 146 2.31 1.96 8.27
N THR A 147 3.45 1.90 8.97
CA THR A 147 3.74 0.87 9.98
C THR A 147 3.80 1.45 11.40
N GLU A 148 3.52 0.62 12.39
CA GLU A 148 3.74 0.99 13.78
C GLU A 148 5.16 1.50 14.03
N ASN A 149 5.28 2.44 14.95
CA ASN A 149 6.58 2.94 15.35
C ASN A 149 7.37 1.82 16.06
N PRO A 150 8.55 1.41 15.56
CA PRO A 150 9.35 0.34 16.14
C PRO A 150 9.84 0.64 17.57
N ASP A 151 9.73 1.90 18.03
CA ASP A 151 10.07 2.29 19.40
C ASP A 151 8.92 2.05 20.39
N TRP A 152 7.72 1.70 19.90
CA TRP A 152 6.61 1.35 20.76
C TRP A 152 6.74 -0.08 21.29
N LEU A 153 6.14 -0.32 22.46
CA LEU A 153 6.04 -1.66 23.02
C LEU A 153 5.12 -2.49 22.09
N GLY A 154 5.69 -3.52 21.47
CA GLY A 154 4.98 -4.35 20.48
C GLY A 154 5.05 -3.85 19.03
N GLY A 155 5.60 -2.66 18.78
CA GLY A 155 5.73 -2.11 17.43
C GLY A 155 6.78 -2.80 16.52
N ARG A 156 7.35 -3.93 16.96
CA ARG A 156 8.34 -4.70 16.18
C ARG A 156 7.83 -6.10 15.90
N GLY A 157 7.51 -6.36 14.65
CA GLY A 157 7.34 -7.71 14.12
C GLY A 157 8.68 -8.38 13.80
N ALA A 158 8.62 -9.54 13.11
CA ALA A 158 9.80 -10.36 12.79
C ALA A 158 10.89 -9.58 12.03
N ASP A 159 10.49 -8.66 11.14
CA ASP A 159 11.40 -7.88 10.30
C ASP A 159 11.61 -6.44 10.80
N GLY A 160 11.27 -6.16 12.05
CA GLY A 160 11.33 -4.83 12.63
C GLY A 160 10.10 -3.96 12.32
N TYR A 161 9.09 -4.52 11.64
CA TYR A 161 7.82 -3.89 11.33
C TYR A 161 6.70 -4.55 12.15
N GLY A 162 5.89 -3.76 12.84
CA GLY A 162 4.67 -4.21 13.52
C GLY A 162 3.46 -4.17 12.57
N LEU A 163 2.29 -3.92 13.13
CA LEU A 163 1.08 -3.71 12.35
C LEU A 163 1.33 -2.73 11.21
N THR A 164 0.95 -3.09 10.00
CA THR A 164 1.28 -2.30 8.82
C THR A 164 0.07 -2.20 7.88
N TYR A 165 -0.22 -0.99 7.45
CA TYR A 165 -1.11 -0.69 6.33
C TYR A 165 -0.30 -0.52 5.06
N LEU A 166 -0.84 -0.96 3.92
CA LEU A 166 -0.35 -0.65 2.58
C LEU A 166 -1.49 -0.02 1.80
N PHE A 167 -1.31 1.23 1.40
CA PHE A 167 -2.24 1.97 0.56
C PHE A 167 -1.82 1.84 -0.90
N GLY A 168 -2.76 1.44 -1.74
CA GLY A 168 -2.62 1.36 -3.19
C GLY A 168 -3.71 2.13 -3.91
N ASP A 169 -3.78 1.97 -5.23
CA ASP A 169 -4.77 2.64 -6.06
C ASP A 169 -6.16 2.02 -5.86
N GLY A 170 -7.01 2.70 -5.09
CA GLY A 170 -8.39 2.29 -4.80
C GLY A 170 -8.54 1.20 -3.73
N TRP A 171 -7.48 0.83 -3.02
CA TRP A 171 -7.53 -0.19 -1.96
C TRP A 171 -6.53 0.07 -0.83
N VAL A 172 -6.82 -0.49 0.32
CA VAL A 172 -5.90 -0.57 1.45
C VAL A 172 -5.84 -2.00 1.97
N LYS A 173 -4.63 -2.47 2.27
CA LYS A 173 -4.34 -3.76 2.93
C LYS A 173 -3.81 -3.52 4.33
N PHE A 174 -4.02 -4.50 5.21
CA PHE A 174 -3.56 -4.47 6.59
C PHE A 174 -3.05 -5.83 7.02
N ALA A 175 -1.96 -5.87 7.77
CA ALA A 175 -1.45 -7.11 8.35
C ALA A 175 -0.68 -6.86 9.65
N ASP A 176 -0.45 -7.92 10.41
CA ASP A 176 0.35 -7.92 11.65
C ASP A 176 1.83 -7.60 11.44
N THR A 177 2.34 -7.80 10.22
CA THR A 177 3.70 -7.42 9.82
C THR A 177 3.72 -6.95 8.36
N ARG A 178 4.76 -6.22 7.96
CA ARG A 178 4.95 -5.85 6.55
C ARG A 178 5.07 -7.08 5.64
N GLN A 179 5.70 -8.15 6.12
CA GLN A 179 5.86 -9.39 5.37
C GLN A 179 4.50 -10.07 5.13
N SER A 180 3.63 -10.09 6.13
CA SER A 180 2.29 -10.69 6.04
C SER A 180 1.40 -9.99 5.01
N LEU A 181 1.66 -8.72 4.66
CA LEU A 181 0.94 -8.00 3.59
C LEU A 181 1.04 -8.69 2.23
N LEU A 182 2.12 -9.47 1.98
CA LEU A 182 2.29 -10.22 0.74
C LEU A 182 1.22 -11.31 0.56
N LEU A 183 0.58 -11.72 1.65
CA LEU A 183 -0.51 -12.70 1.65
C LEU A 183 -1.88 -12.04 1.50
N VAL A 184 -1.99 -10.71 1.61
CA VAL A 184 -3.28 -10.06 1.44
C VAL A 184 -3.57 -9.87 -0.04
N GLU A 185 -4.65 -10.47 -0.52
CA GLU A 185 -5.12 -10.43 -1.91
C GLU A 185 -6.36 -9.54 -2.04
N THR A 186 -6.62 -9.06 -3.26
CA THR A 186 -7.92 -8.48 -3.59
C THR A 186 -8.93 -9.63 -3.68
N PRO A 187 -10.15 -9.49 -3.11
CA PRO A 187 -11.18 -10.53 -3.18
C PRO A 187 -11.46 -10.99 -4.62
N GLN A 188 -11.49 -12.31 -4.81
CA GLN A 188 -11.72 -12.97 -6.12
C GLN A 188 -12.81 -14.02 -6.03
#